data_6b9652470c74eb7b7887a5cb7a832cc1
#
_entry.id   6b9652470c74eb7b7887a5cb7a832cc1
#
_cell.length_a   1.000
_cell.length_b   1.000
_cell.length_c   1.000
_cell.angle_alpha   90.00
_cell.angle_beta   90.00
_cell.angle_gamma   90.00
#
_symmetry.space_group_name_H-M   'P 1'
#
loop_
_entity.id
_entity.type
_entity.pdbx_description
1 polymer ?
#
loop_
_entity_poly.entity_id
_entity_poly.type
_entity_poly.pdbx_seq_one_letter_code
_entity_poly.pdbx_strand_id
1 'polypeptide(L)'
;LGIGMEDETFGTPIRTTVPQSDEENEKKAEMKVILDGYLTKLIELGGSDLHVKSNKAIRGRFNGEIFTMGDQILDYDGSIILAKEILGANYYSLMKRKSVDFTYKLNDDYRFRSNVFLQMDGVSFVFRTIPTKIPTMSELLLPPVIEKLCNKVNRGIILVTGPTGSGKTTTLASMINHLNHTKNYHIVTIEDPIEFIYNDDKSVINQRGIGQDVDSFADALRASLREDPDVIFVGEMRDLETVRTAINAAETGHLVLATLHTLDAKETIGRVINMFPKEEQNRVRMTFASVAEAIISQRLVVTTTGKRRVACEIMIKNIRIRDMILEDRDSEIYDAIEQSRNTYQMQTFEQHLLDMYTSGIITKEEALKSAGRRENLDIKIKSADLAKKRAMVASIEEDAALLREFQSDVIALKDIK
;
A
#
# COMPACT_ATOMS: atom_id res chain seq x y z
N LEU A 1 -9.73 52.84 -47.83
CA LEU A 1 -8.56 52.81 -46.93
C LEU A 1 -8.64 51.50 -46.22
N GLY A 2 -7.91 50.48 -46.73
CA GLY A 2 -7.78 49.20 -46.10
C GLY A 2 -6.71 49.20 -45.03
N ILE A 3 -6.95 48.43 -43.95
CA ILE A 3 -5.92 48.01 -42.99
C ILE A 3 -5.99 46.48 -42.97
N GLY A 4 -4.91 45.87 -43.44
CA GLY A 4 -4.74 44.43 -43.43
C GLY A 4 -4.59 43.89 -42.04
N MET A 5 -5.23 42.77 -41.75
CA MET A 5 -4.95 41.91 -40.63
C MET A 5 -3.86 40.92 -41.06
N GLU A 6 -2.69 41.00 -40.45
CA GLU A 6 -1.63 40.00 -40.59
C GLU A 6 -1.97 38.80 -39.74
N ASP A 7 -2.05 37.63 -40.40
CA ASP A 7 -2.18 36.30 -39.79
C ASP A 7 -0.87 35.98 -39.03
N GLU A 8 -0.89 36.01 -37.73
CA GLU A 8 0.17 35.37 -36.91
C GLU A 8 -0.01 33.84 -36.94
N THR A 9 0.71 33.21 -37.85
CA THR A 9 0.89 31.75 -37.84
C THR A 9 1.71 31.35 -36.61
N PHE A 10 1.06 30.70 -35.65
CA PHE A 10 1.72 30.00 -34.55
C PHE A 10 2.68 28.95 -35.13
N GLY A 11 3.96 29.25 -35.10
CA GLY A 11 5.04 28.34 -35.48
C GLY A 11 5.10 27.16 -34.51
N THR A 12 4.92 25.97 -35.05
CA THR A 12 5.23 24.70 -34.39
C THR A 12 6.67 24.76 -33.83
N PRO A 13 6.92 24.39 -32.57
CA PRO A 13 8.28 24.36 -32.03
C PRO A 13 9.09 23.31 -32.82
N ILE A 14 10.06 23.78 -33.61
CA ILE A 14 11.04 22.96 -34.28
C ILE A 14 11.83 22.23 -33.18
N ARG A 15 11.61 20.92 -33.04
CA ARG A 15 12.52 20.04 -32.30
C ARG A 15 13.85 20.05 -33.09
N THR A 16 14.79 20.88 -32.72
CA THR A 16 16.18 20.76 -33.13
C THR A 16 16.80 19.58 -32.40
N THR A 17 16.59 18.39 -32.92
CA THR A 17 17.43 17.23 -32.61
C THR A 17 18.75 17.49 -33.28
N VAL A 18 19.79 17.87 -32.50
CA VAL A 18 21.15 17.82 -32.93
C VAL A 18 21.43 16.37 -33.30
N PRO A 19 21.94 16.04 -34.52
CA PRO A 19 22.28 14.66 -34.88
C PRO A 19 23.37 14.19 -33.90
N GLN A 20 23.02 13.20 -33.08
CA GLN A 20 24.03 12.51 -32.25
C GLN A 20 24.90 11.68 -33.17
N SER A 21 26.20 11.65 -32.94
CA SER A 21 27.12 10.83 -33.73
C SER A 21 26.77 9.33 -33.52
N ASP A 22 26.91 8.52 -34.57
CA ASP A 22 26.65 7.07 -34.51
C ASP A 22 27.47 6.44 -33.35
N GLU A 23 28.64 6.91 -33.07
CA GLU A 23 29.52 6.49 -31.98
C GLU A 23 28.96 6.79 -30.58
N GLU A 24 28.22 7.91 -30.38
CA GLU A 24 27.57 8.20 -29.12
C GLU A 24 26.34 7.28 -28.89
N ASN A 25 25.62 6.94 -29.95
CA ASN A 25 24.50 6.03 -29.89
C ASN A 25 24.94 4.58 -29.60
N GLU A 26 26.05 4.13 -30.19
CA GLU A 26 26.64 2.82 -29.88
C GLU A 26 27.05 2.71 -28.41
N LYS A 27 27.74 3.72 -27.87
CA LYS A 27 28.16 3.76 -26.46
C LYS A 27 26.94 3.77 -25.50
N LYS A 28 25.88 4.47 -25.85
CA LYS A 28 24.62 4.46 -25.07
C LYS A 28 23.99 3.05 -25.01
N ALA A 29 23.91 2.39 -26.16
CA ALA A 29 23.38 1.03 -26.25
C ALA A 29 24.23 0.05 -25.44
N GLU A 30 25.57 0.16 -25.53
CA GLU A 30 26.51 -0.66 -24.76
C GLU A 30 26.32 -0.48 -23.23
N MET A 31 26.27 0.76 -22.75
CA MET A 31 26.08 1.04 -21.32
C MET A 31 24.73 0.51 -20.79
N LYS A 32 23.69 0.60 -21.60
CA LYS A 32 22.37 0.04 -21.27
C LYS A 32 22.40 -1.50 -21.19
N VAL A 33 23.07 -2.16 -22.13
CA VAL A 33 23.21 -3.63 -22.12
C VAL A 33 23.96 -4.10 -20.86
N ILE A 34 25.00 -3.37 -20.45
CA ILE A 34 25.73 -3.67 -19.21
C ILE A 34 24.78 -3.55 -18.00
N LEU A 35 24.03 -2.44 -17.90
CA LEU A 35 23.07 -2.24 -16.82
C LEU A 35 22.02 -3.36 -16.79
N ASP A 36 21.39 -3.65 -17.92
CA ASP A 36 20.33 -4.67 -18.04
C ASP A 36 20.86 -6.06 -17.65
N GLY A 37 22.11 -6.38 -18.00
CA GLY A 37 22.76 -7.62 -17.59
C GLY A 37 22.94 -7.73 -16.07
N TYR A 38 23.34 -6.65 -15.40
CA TYR A 38 23.47 -6.63 -13.94
C TYR A 38 22.13 -6.63 -13.22
N LEU A 39 21.10 -5.97 -13.75
CA LEU A 39 19.74 -6.01 -13.21
C LEU A 39 19.15 -7.42 -13.33
N THR A 40 19.35 -8.09 -14.46
CA THR A 40 18.93 -9.49 -14.65
C THR A 40 19.63 -10.40 -13.64
N LYS A 41 20.95 -10.29 -13.50
CA LYS A 41 21.71 -11.05 -12.51
C LYS A 41 21.29 -10.78 -11.07
N LEU A 42 20.92 -9.53 -10.73
CA LEU A 42 20.39 -9.18 -9.42
C LEU A 42 19.10 -9.95 -9.11
N ILE A 43 18.17 -10.01 -10.07
CA ILE A 43 16.90 -10.72 -9.95
C ILE A 43 17.13 -12.22 -9.77
N GLU A 44 17.96 -12.83 -10.63
CA GLU A 44 18.28 -14.26 -10.59
C GLU A 44 18.87 -14.70 -9.25
N LEU A 45 19.68 -13.81 -8.63
CA LEU A 45 20.29 -14.05 -7.32
C LEU A 45 19.41 -13.63 -6.14
N GLY A 46 18.19 -13.12 -6.36
CA GLY A 46 17.27 -12.69 -5.32
C GLY A 46 17.71 -11.42 -4.59
N GLY A 47 18.46 -10.54 -5.27
CA GLY A 47 18.89 -9.25 -4.72
C GLY A 47 17.78 -8.21 -4.69
N SER A 48 17.88 -7.28 -3.75
CA SER A 48 16.88 -6.22 -3.56
C SER A 48 17.26 -4.89 -4.22
N ASP A 49 18.54 -4.53 -4.24
CA ASP A 49 19.00 -3.25 -4.76
C ASP A 49 20.31 -3.42 -5.57
N LEU A 50 20.41 -2.73 -6.73
CA LEU A 50 21.65 -2.57 -7.47
C LEU A 50 22.21 -1.17 -7.22
N HIS A 51 23.49 -1.09 -6.92
CA HIS A 51 24.22 0.15 -6.72
C HIS A 51 25.30 0.29 -7.80
N VAL A 52 25.17 1.30 -8.63
CA VAL A 52 26.15 1.67 -9.66
C VAL A 52 26.74 3.03 -9.28
N LYS A 53 28.05 3.08 -9.08
CA LYS A 53 28.79 4.31 -8.76
C LYS A 53 29.91 4.51 -9.76
N SER A 54 30.05 5.73 -10.28
CA SER A 54 31.18 6.09 -11.16
C SER A 54 32.51 5.64 -10.57
N ASN A 55 33.36 5.07 -11.40
CA ASN A 55 34.73 4.61 -11.09
C ASN A 55 34.79 3.52 -9.99
N LYS A 56 33.69 2.81 -9.77
CA LYS A 56 33.62 1.69 -8.81
C LYS A 56 32.93 0.49 -9.43
N ALA A 57 33.26 -0.70 -8.93
CA ALA A 57 32.61 -1.94 -9.31
C ALA A 57 31.10 -1.90 -8.88
N ILE A 58 30.26 -2.49 -9.74
CA ILE A 58 28.82 -2.59 -9.53
C ILE A 58 28.54 -3.52 -8.35
N ARG A 59 27.62 -3.14 -7.47
CA ARG A 59 27.28 -3.87 -6.24
C ARG A 59 25.81 -4.16 -6.17
N GLY A 60 25.46 -5.31 -5.57
CA GLY A 60 24.09 -5.71 -5.27
C GLY A 60 23.86 -5.87 -3.77
N ARG A 61 22.65 -5.61 -3.32
CA ARG A 61 22.21 -5.89 -1.95
C ARG A 61 21.46 -7.21 -1.89
N PHE A 62 21.92 -8.11 -1.02
CA PHE A 62 21.36 -9.44 -0.80
C PHE A 62 21.17 -9.65 0.71
N ASN A 63 19.97 -10.00 1.14
CA ASN A 63 19.64 -10.20 2.56
C ASN A 63 20.08 -9.04 3.49
N GLY A 64 20.03 -7.80 2.97
CA GLY A 64 20.39 -6.59 3.70
C GLY A 64 21.86 -6.17 3.57
N GLU A 65 22.76 -7.04 3.10
CA GLU A 65 24.19 -6.77 2.94
C GLU A 65 24.56 -6.45 1.49
N ILE A 66 25.61 -5.63 1.27
CA ILE A 66 26.06 -5.19 -0.05
C ILE A 66 27.30 -5.97 -0.47
N PHE A 67 27.22 -6.63 -1.64
CA PHE A 67 28.31 -7.40 -2.25
C PHE A 67 28.67 -6.87 -3.64
N THR A 68 29.94 -7.04 -4.04
CA THR A 68 30.37 -6.79 -5.42
C THR A 68 29.83 -7.86 -6.35
N MET A 69 29.22 -7.45 -7.47
CA MET A 69 28.57 -8.39 -8.40
C MET A 69 29.46 -8.80 -9.59
N GLY A 70 30.59 -8.13 -9.78
CA GLY A 70 31.54 -8.38 -10.85
C GLY A 70 32.59 -7.28 -10.92
N ASP A 71 33.53 -7.40 -11.86
CA ASP A 71 34.68 -6.49 -12.01
C ASP A 71 34.40 -5.30 -12.94
N GLN A 72 33.19 -5.22 -13.53
CA GLN A 72 32.78 -4.13 -14.40
C GLN A 72 32.77 -2.80 -13.64
N ILE A 73 33.46 -1.82 -14.17
CA ILE A 73 33.52 -0.46 -13.65
C ILE A 73 32.94 0.47 -14.71
N LEU A 74 31.96 1.28 -14.37
CA LEU A 74 31.57 2.43 -15.17
C LEU A 74 32.51 3.59 -14.80
N ASP A 75 33.25 4.08 -15.79
CA ASP A 75 34.02 5.30 -15.61
C ASP A 75 33.11 6.55 -15.55
N TYR A 76 33.72 7.70 -15.38
CA TYR A 76 32.98 8.97 -15.28
C TYR A 76 32.14 9.23 -16.53
N ASP A 77 32.72 9.08 -17.73
CA ASP A 77 32.04 9.35 -18.99
C ASP A 77 30.93 8.33 -19.28
N GLY A 78 31.20 7.05 -19.04
CA GLY A 78 30.21 5.97 -19.15
C GLY A 78 29.00 6.18 -18.23
N SER A 79 29.23 6.68 -17.01
CA SER A 79 28.14 6.98 -16.07
C SER A 79 27.26 8.15 -16.53
N ILE A 80 27.85 9.18 -17.16
CA ILE A 80 27.11 10.29 -17.76
C ILE A 80 26.31 9.82 -18.98
N ILE A 81 26.92 9.01 -19.84
CA ILE A 81 26.30 8.46 -21.04
C ILE A 81 25.08 7.61 -20.61
N LEU A 82 25.25 6.72 -19.62
CA LEU A 82 24.16 5.93 -19.07
C LEU A 82 23.04 6.80 -18.51
N ALA A 83 23.36 7.85 -17.74
CA ALA A 83 22.37 8.77 -17.20
C ALA A 83 21.56 9.47 -18.31
N LYS A 84 22.22 9.91 -19.38
CA LYS A 84 21.54 10.51 -20.54
C LYS A 84 20.60 9.51 -21.21
N GLU A 85 21.05 8.26 -21.38
CA GLU A 85 20.27 7.21 -22.05
C GLU A 85 19.01 6.87 -21.26
N ILE A 86 19.13 6.56 -19.96
CA ILE A 86 17.99 6.10 -19.15
C ILE A 86 17.03 7.19 -18.70
N LEU A 87 17.52 8.45 -18.61
CA LEU A 87 16.68 9.59 -18.21
C LEU A 87 16.08 10.34 -19.41
N GLY A 88 16.68 10.25 -20.59
CA GLY A 88 16.21 10.98 -21.75
C GLY A 88 16.00 12.48 -21.46
N ALA A 89 14.80 12.99 -21.67
CA ALA A 89 14.43 14.38 -21.38
C ALA A 89 14.63 14.79 -19.90
N ASN A 90 14.50 13.84 -18.97
CA ASN A 90 14.67 14.07 -17.54
C ASN A 90 16.14 14.28 -17.11
N TYR A 91 17.11 14.09 -18.00
CA TYR A 91 18.52 14.39 -17.73
C TYR A 91 18.75 15.86 -17.35
N TYR A 92 17.99 16.79 -17.95
CA TYR A 92 18.02 18.21 -17.56
C TYR A 92 17.60 18.41 -16.10
N SER A 93 16.61 17.65 -15.64
CA SER A 93 16.16 17.67 -14.23
C SER A 93 17.27 17.20 -13.28
N LEU A 94 18.07 16.20 -13.68
CA LEU A 94 19.25 15.75 -12.91
C LEU A 94 20.26 16.88 -12.75
N MET A 95 20.56 17.61 -13.82
CA MET A 95 21.50 18.73 -13.75
C MET A 95 21.02 19.85 -12.83
N LYS A 96 19.71 20.13 -12.82
CA LYS A 96 19.08 21.16 -12.00
C LYS A 96 18.89 20.73 -10.54
N ARG A 97 18.31 19.57 -10.30
CA ARG A 97 17.89 19.09 -8.98
C ARG A 97 18.94 18.25 -8.26
N LYS A 98 19.98 17.81 -8.97
CA LYS A 98 21.07 16.93 -8.51
C LYS A 98 20.65 15.49 -8.18
N SER A 99 19.36 15.19 -8.22
CA SER A 99 18.79 13.85 -8.03
C SER A 99 17.47 13.75 -8.80
N VAL A 100 17.19 12.56 -9.36
CA VAL A 100 15.94 12.24 -10.08
C VAL A 100 15.50 10.83 -9.72
N ASP A 101 14.26 10.71 -9.27
CA ASP A 101 13.56 9.44 -9.10
C ASP A 101 12.80 9.08 -10.38
N PHE A 102 12.80 7.80 -10.73
CA PHE A 102 12.08 7.29 -11.90
C PHE A 102 11.89 5.77 -11.80
N THR A 103 10.99 5.23 -12.64
CA THR A 103 10.83 3.78 -12.77
C THR A 103 11.60 3.30 -14.01
N TYR A 104 12.55 2.39 -13.82
CA TYR A 104 13.28 1.74 -14.91
C TYR A 104 12.58 0.46 -15.31
N LYS A 105 12.22 0.34 -16.60
CA LYS A 105 11.63 -0.88 -17.18
C LYS A 105 12.74 -1.72 -17.79
N LEU A 106 13.06 -2.88 -17.20
CA LEU A 106 14.00 -3.84 -17.77
C LEU A 106 13.34 -4.63 -18.90
N ASN A 107 12.14 -5.17 -18.64
CA ASN A 107 11.31 -5.88 -19.60
C ASN A 107 9.82 -5.80 -19.13
N ASP A 108 8.94 -6.64 -19.67
CA ASP A 108 7.53 -6.61 -19.28
C ASP A 108 7.29 -7.15 -17.87
N ASP A 109 8.14 -8.06 -17.39
CA ASP A 109 8.00 -8.71 -16.10
C ASP A 109 8.69 -7.95 -14.96
N TYR A 110 9.75 -7.16 -15.27
CA TYR A 110 10.62 -6.56 -14.25
C TYR A 110 10.77 -5.07 -14.42
N ARG A 111 10.51 -4.36 -13.33
CA ARG A 111 10.73 -2.92 -13.19
C ARG A 111 11.44 -2.60 -11.89
N PHE A 112 12.10 -1.44 -11.87
CA PHE A 112 12.88 -0.99 -10.74
C PHE A 112 12.51 0.44 -10.38
N ARG A 113 12.25 0.68 -9.10
CA ARG A 113 12.28 2.02 -8.54
C ARG A 113 13.72 2.50 -8.53
N SER A 114 14.01 3.58 -9.24
CA SER A 114 15.35 4.00 -9.52
C SER A 114 15.58 5.43 -9.09
N ASN A 115 16.77 5.71 -8.57
CA ASN A 115 17.23 7.04 -8.27
C ASN A 115 18.59 7.26 -8.93
N VAL A 116 18.75 8.37 -9.65
CA VAL A 116 20.02 8.85 -10.20
C VAL A 116 20.38 10.14 -9.49
N PHE A 117 21.63 10.24 -9.02
CA PHE A 117 22.09 11.43 -8.31
C PHE A 117 23.54 11.75 -8.59
N LEU A 118 23.85 13.06 -8.52
CA LEU A 118 25.22 13.55 -8.61
C LEU A 118 25.94 13.37 -7.28
N GLN A 119 27.17 12.92 -7.32
CA GLN A 119 28.09 12.82 -6.18
C GLN A 119 29.48 13.29 -6.57
N MET A 120 30.42 13.33 -5.63
CA MET A 120 31.75 13.94 -5.80
C MET A 120 32.49 13.45 -7.04
N ASP A 121 32.40 12.16 -7.37
CA ASP A 121 33.15 11.52 -8.46
C ASP A 121 32.30 11.25 -9.71
N GLY A 122 31.16 11.92 -9.87
CA GLY A 122 30.27 11.76 -11.04
C GLY A 122 28.83 11.38 -10.70
N VAL A 123 28.26 10.44 -11.45
CA VAL A 123 26.87 10.00 -11.30
C VAL A 123 26.82 8.67 -10.55
N SER A 124 25.83 8.52 -9.69
CA SER A 124 25.49 7.25 -9.05
C SER A 124 24.03 6.89 -9.28
N PHE A 125 23.78 5.59 -9.30
CA PHE A 125 22.45 5.02 -9.56
C PHE A 125 22.14 3.98 -8.48
N VAL A 126 20.87 3.98 -8.05
CA VAL A 126 20.32 2.92 -7.21
C VAL A 126 19.05 2.41 -7.86
N PHE A 127 18.98 1.10 -8.07
CA PHE A 127 17.82 0.43 -8.64
C PHE A 127 17.28 -0.55 -7.60
N ARG A 128 16.07 -0.35 -7.14
CA ARG A 128 15.37 -1.25 -6.23
C ARG A 128 14.35 -2.09 -6.98
N THR A 129 14.39 -3.40 -6.81
CA THR A 129 13.42 -4.30 -7.43
C THR A 129 11.99 -3.98 -7.00
N ILE A 130 11.08 -3.84 -7.97
CA ILE A 130 9.64 -3.75 -7.70
C ILE A 130 9.08 -5.18 -7.73
N PRO A 131 8.38 -5.63 -6.67
CA PRO A 131 7.78 -6.96 -6.66
C PRO A 131 6.78 -7.13 -7.81
N THR A 132 6.93 -8.20 -8.57
CA THR A 132 6.00 -8.57 -9.65
C THR A 132 4.84 -9.41 -9.15
N LYS A 133 5.05 -10.16 -8.06
CA LYS A 133 4.01 -10.94 -7.42
C LYS A 133 3.31 -10.10 -6.36
N ILE A 134 2.04 -9.80 -6.59
CA ILE A 134 1.18 -9.15 -5.61
C ILE A 134 0.56 -10.24 -4.72
N PRO A 135 0.78 -10.22 -3.40
CA PRO A 135 0.19 -11.22 -2.52
C PRO A 135 -1.33 -11.05 -2.47
N THR A 136 -2.05 -12.14 -2.37
CA THR A 136 -3.51 -12.13 -2.19
C THR A 136 -3.87 -11.70 -0.76
N MET A 137 -5.11 -11.25 -0.55
CA MET A 137 -5.61 -10.93 0.79
C MET A 137 -5.54 -12.12 1.75
N SER A 138 -5.71 -13.33 1.24
CA SER A 138 -5.58 -14.58 2.01
C SER A 138 -4.12 -14.86 2.40
N GLU A 139 -3.16 -14.68 1.48
CA GLU A 139 -1.73 -14.83 1.79
C GLU A 139 -1.26 -13.80 2.84
N LEU A 140 -1.83 -12.59 2.82
CA LEU A 140 -1.60 -11.55 3.81
C LEU A 140 -2.32 -11.81 5.14
N LEU A 141 -3.18 -12.81 5.19
CA LEU A 141 -4.03 -13.13 6.33
C LEU A 141 -4.88 -11.94 6.79
N LEU A 142 -5.36 -11.15 5.85
CA LEU A 142 -6.26 -10.03 6.13
C LEU A 142 -7.63 -10.53 6.57
N PRO A 143 -8.35 -9.76 7.43
CA PRO A 143 -9.73 -10.10 7.79
C PRO A 143 -10.63 -10.29 6.57
N PRO A 144 -11.42 -11.37 6.48
CA PRO A 144 -12.23 -11.70 5.29
C PRO A 144 -13.24 -10.63 4.89
N VAL A 145 -13.59 -9.73 5.81
CA VAL A 145 -14.49 -8.61 5.52
C VAL A 145 -13.90 -7.63 4.50
N ILE A 146 -12.58 -7.53 4.39
CA ILE A 146 -11.92 -6.66 3.40
C ILE A 146 -12.21 -7.17 1.98
N GLU A 147 -12.16 -8.47 1.75
CA GLU A 147 -12.55 -9.06 0.47
C GLU A 147 -14.04 -8.85 0.17
N LYS A 148 -14.89 -8.97 1.19
CA LYS A 148 -16.33 -8.67 1.04
C LYS A 148 -16.59 -7.22 0.67
N LEU A 149 -15.80 -6.27 1.20
CA LEU A 149 -15.87 -4.86 0.80
C LEU A 149 -15.53 -4.69 -0.68
N CYS A 150 -14.42 -5.28 -1.15
CA CYS A 150 -14.05 -5.26 -2.57
C CYS A 150 -15.16 -5.82 -3.49
N ASN A 151 -15.86 -6.86 -3.05
CA ASN A 151 -16.91 -7.48 -3.85
C ASN A 151 -18.22 -6.68 -3.89
N LYS A 152 -18.55 -5.93 -2.82
CA LYS A 152 -19.85 -5.25 -2.63
C LYS A 152 -19.81 -3.76 -2.93
N VAL A 153 -18.70 -3.08 -2.64
CA VAL A 153 -18.59 -1.63 -2.77
C VAL A 153 -18.13 -1.30 -4.18
N ASN A 154 -18.92 -0.51 -4.90
CA ASN A 154 -18.63 -0.08 -6.26
C ASN A 154 -18.52 1.44 -6.41
N ARG A 155 -18.73 2.20 -5.34
CA ARG A 155 -18.61 3.67 -5.28
C ARG A 155 -18.35 4.12 -3.85
N GLY A 156 -17.88 5.33 -3.69
CA GLY A 156 -17.55 5.90 -2.39
C GLY A 156 -16.05 5.84 -2.11
N ILE A 157 -15.64 5.99 -0.85
CA ILE A 157 -14.24 6.01 -0.44
C ILE A 157 -13.96 4.88 0.53
N ILE A 158 -12.91 4.10 0.26
CA ILE A 158 -12.29 3.18 1.22
C ILE A 158 -10.91 3.72 1.54
N LEU A 159 -10.64 3.98 2.81
CA LEU A 159 -9.36 4.47 3.30
C LEU A 159 -8.58 3.35 3.99
N VAL A 160 -7.32 3.19 3.60
CA VAL A 160 -6.36 2.34 4.33
C VAL A 160 -5.36 3.24 5.03
N THR A 161 -5.32 3.19 6.35
CA THR A 161 -4.55 4.14 7.16
C THR A 161 -3.56 3.44 8.08
N GLY A 162 -2.61 4.20 8.63
CA GLY A 162 -1.58 3.72 9.53
C GLY A 162 -0.24 4.39 9.30
N PRO A 163 0.73 4.21 10.20
CA PRO A 163 2.07 4.80 10.08
C PRO A 163 2.81 4.28 8.85
N THR A 164 3.90 4.94 8.50
CA THR A 164 4.80 4.47 7.44
C THR A 164 5.29 3.05 7.76
N GLY A 165 5.27 2.17 6.77
CA GLY A 165 5.69 0.78 6.94
C GLY A 165 4.65 -0.14 7.60
N SER A 166 3.39 0.29 7.79
CA SER A 166 2.31 -0.55 8.34
C SER A 166 1.69 -1.52 7.33
N GLY A 167 2.14 -1.51 6.06
CA GLY A 167 1.65 -2.42 5.02
C GLY A 167 0.46 -1.89 4.21
N LYS A 168 0.14 -0.59 4.28
CA LYS A 168 -0.99 0.01 3.54
C LYS A 168 -0.95 -0.27 2.05
N THR A 169 0.18 0.02 1.40
CA THR A 169 0.36 -0.18 -0.05
C THR A 169 0.18 -1.64 -0.44
N THR A 170 0.72 -2.57 0.36
CA THR A 170 0.57 -4.02 0.12
C THR A 170 -0.89 -4.47 0.23
N THR A 171 -1.62 -3.97 1.22
CA THR A 171 -3.06 -4.27 1.38
C THR A 171 -3.86 -3.72 0.21
N LEU A 172 -3.63 -2.45 -0.17
CA LEU A 172 -4.33 -1.85 -1.33
C LEU A 172 -3.95 -2.54 -2.63
N ALA A 173 -2.69 -2.90 -2.82
CA ALA A 173 -2.27 -3.67 -3.99
C ALA A 173 -3.02 -5.01 -4.07
N SER A 174 -3.16 -5.71 -2.95
CA SER A 174 -3.94 -6.94 -2.86
C SER A 174 -5.43 -6.72 -3.18
N MET A 175 -6.04 -5.62 -2.70
CA MET A 175 -7.43 -5.25 -3.01
C MET A 175 -7.61 -4.94 -4.50
N ILE A 176 -6.72 -4.13 -5.09
CA ILE A 176 -6.72 -3.78 -6.52
C ILE A 176 -6.55 -5.04 -7.37
N ASN A 177 -5.61 -5.90 -7.01
CA ASN A 177 -5.38 -7.15 -7.73
C ASN A 177 -6.60 -8.10 -7.65
N HIS A 178 -7.29 -8.15 -6.51
CA HIS A 178 -8.56 -8.87 -6.38
C HIS A 178 -9.64 -8.31 -7.32
N LEU A 179 -9.79 -6.99 -7.39
CA LEU A 179 -10.72 -6.33 -8.34
C LEU A 179 -10.34 -6.66 -9.78
N ASN A 180 -9.05 -6.61 -10.12
CA ASN A 180 -8.52 -6.94 -11.44
C ASN A 180 -8.93 -8.36 -11.89
N HIS A 181 -8.86 -9.34 -11.00
CA HIS A 181 -9.20 -10.73 -11.32
C HIS A 181 -10.72 -11.04 -11.27
N THR A 182 -11.51 -10.18 -10.62
CA THR A 182 -12.95 -10.48 -10.37
C THR A 182 -13.92 -9.57 -11.09
N LYS A 183 -13.51 -8.34 -11.45
CA LYS A 183 -14.37 -7.30 -12.03
C LYS A 183 -13.86 -6.86 -13.40
N ASN A 184 -14.80 -6.41 -14.26
CA ASN A 184 -14.47 -5.81 -15.56
C ASN A 184 -14.48 -4.28 -15.41
N TYR A 185 -13.45 -3.75 -14.74
CA TYR A 185 -13.35 -2.33 -14.41
C TYR A 185 -12.21 -1.66 -15.17
N HIS A 186 -12.32 -0.35 -15.33
CA HIS A 186 -11.17 0.50 -15.61
C HIS A 186 -10.65 1.06 -14.29
N ILE A 187 -9.41 0.71 -13.94
CA ILE A 187 -8.75 1.10 -12.69
C ILE A 187 -7.61 2.06 -13.02
N VAL A 188 -7.65 3.26 -12.46
CA VAL A 188 -6.55 4.23 -12.57
C VAL A 188 -5.83 4.32 -11.24
N THR A 189 -4.51 4.15 -11.23
CA THR A 189 -3.70 4.36 -10.03
C THR A 189 -2.83 5.60 -10.16
N ILE A 190 -2.67 6.34 -9.08
CA ILE A 190 -1.83 7.55 -8.97
C ILE A 190 -0.92 7.33 -7.77
N GLU A 191 0.38 7.18 -8.01
CA GLU A 191 1.34 6.68 -7.02
C GLU A 191 2.63 7.51 -6.97
N ASP A 192 3.28 7.57 -5.82
CA ASP A 192 4.54 8.30 -5.62
C ASP A 192 5.51 7.50 -4.71
N PRO A 193 6.33 6.65 -5.33
CA PRO A 193 6.27 6.09 -6.67
C PRO A 193 5.41 4.81 -6.76
N ILE A 194 5.29 4.24 -7.98
CA ILE A 194 4.67 2.92 -8.19
C ILE A 194 5.45 1.84 -7.43
N GLU A 195 4.77 1.09 -6.54
CA GLU A 195 5.37 0.03 -5.72
C GLU A 195 5.06 -1.39 -6.20
N PHE A 196 3.97 -1.58 -6.92
CA PHE A 196 3.58 -2.86 -7.52
C PHE A 196 3.18 -2.65 -8.98
N ILE A 197 3.44 -3.65 -9.82
CA ILE A 197 3.01 -3.64 -11.21
C ILE A 197 1.84 -4.60 -11.38
N TYR A 198 0.78 -4.10 -11.99
CA TYR A 198 -0.38 -4.91 -12.33
C TYR A 198 -0.35 -5.28 -13.80
N ASN A 199 -0.67 -6.53 -14.10
CA ASN A 199 -0.97 -6.98 -15.46
C ASN A 199 -2.48 -7.00 -15.60
N ASP A 200 -3.00 -6.48 -16.71
CA ASP A 200 -4.43 -6.52 -17.03
C ASP A 200 -4.92 -7.98 -17.05
N ASP A 201 -6.09 -8.23 -16.44
CA ASP A 201 -6.79 -9.50 -16.50
C ASP A 201 -8.25 -9.24 -16.93
N LYS A 202 -9.21 -9.23 -16.00
CA LYS A 202 -10.58 -8.81 -16.31
C LYS A 202 -10.73 -7.29 -16.37
N SER A 203 -9.93 -6.57 -15.60
CA SER A 203 -9.88 -5.12 -15.58
C SER A 203 -8.74 -4.58 -16.44
N VAL A 204 -8.89 -3.34 -16.90
CA VAL A 204 -7.80 -2.55 -17.49
C VAL A 204 -7.22 -1.66 -16.42
N ILE A 205 -5.89 -1.66 -16.21
CA ILE A 205 -5.23 -0.89 -15.17
C ILE A 205 -4.23 0.09 -15.77
N ASN A 206 -4.48 1.37 -15.56
CA ASN A 206 -3.55 2.45 -15.94
C ASN A 206 -2.86 2.98 -14.67
N GLN A 207 -1.54 2.75 -14.57
CA GLN A 207 -0.72 3.22 -13.45
C GLN A 207 0.02 4.49 -13.83
N ARG A 208 -0.10 5.53 -13.00
CA ARG A 208 0.52 6.85 -13.20
C ARG A 208 1.42 7.21 -12.03
N GLY A 209 2.70 7.39 -12.31
CA GLY A 209 3.71 7.79 -11.32
C GLY A 209 3.88 9.31 -11.26
N ILE A 210 3.88 9.86 -10.05
CA ILE A 210 4.19 11.28 -9.83
C ILE A 210 5.62 11.56 -10.29
N GLY A 211 5.78 12.67 -11.02
CA GLY A 211 7.08 13.11 -11.55
C GLY A 211 7.53 12.41 -12.84
N GLN A 212 6.83 11.36 -13.27
CA GLN A 212 7.04 10.70 -14.57
C GLN A 212 5.88 10.93 -15.53
N ASP A 213 4.69 10.55 -15.12
CA ASP A 213 3.48 10.54 -15.94
C ASP A 213 2.57 11.73 -15.61
N VAL A 214 2.69 12.25 -14.39
CA VAL A 214 1.87 13.35 -13.86
C VAL A 214 2.69 14.18 -12.86
N ASP A 215 2.30 15.46 -12.71
CA ASP A 215 3.04 16.41 -11.88
C ASP A 215 2.61 16.37 -10.40
N SER A 216 1.33 16.11 -10.12
CA SER A 216 0.77 16.11 -8.76
C SER A 216 -0.38 15.12 -8.61
N PHE A 217 -0.65 14.71 -7.37
CA PHE A 217 -1.83 13.88 -7.05
C PHE A 217 -3.14 14.58 -7.42
N ALA A 218 -3.28 15.87 -7.12
CA ALA A 218 -4.50 16.63 -7.38
C ALA A 218 -4.78 16.76 -8.88
N ASP A 219 -3.77 17.08 -9.69
CA ASP A 219 -3.93 17.20 -11.14
C ASP A 219 -4.21 15.86 -11.80
N ALA A 220 -3.48 14.82 -11.39
CA ALA A 220 -3.70 13.46 -11.88
C ALA A 220 -5.11 12.96 -11.57
N LEU A 221 -5.57 13.15 -10.33
CA LEU A 221 -6.91 12.75 -9.89
C LEU A 221 -8.00 13.53 -10.65
N ARG A 222 -7.82 14.83 -10.85
CA ARG A 222 -8.73 15.65 -11.66
C ARG A 222 -8.77 15.20 -13.13
N ALA A 223 -7.63 14.80 -13.69
CA ALA A 223 -7.56 14.29 -15.05
C ALA A 223 -8.25 12.92 -15.16
N SER A 224 -8.06 12.03 -14.20
CA SER A 224 -8.62 10.69 -14.19
C SER A 224 -10.15 10.67 -14.26
N LEU A 225 -10.84 11.68 -13.74
CA LEU A 225 -12.30 11.80 -13.85
C LEU A 225 -12.82 11.93 -15.30
N ARG A 226 -11.93 12.16 -16.27
CA ARG A 226 -12.26 12.22 -17.70
C ARG A 226 -11.75 10.99 -18.47
N GLU A 227 -11.20 10.02 -17.76
CA GLU A 227 -10.60 8.80 -18.31
C GLU A 227 -11.56 7.59 -18.19
N ASP A 228 -12.82 7.83 -17.79
CA ASP A 228 -13.87 6.79 -17.59
C ASP A 228 -13.46 5.69 -16.59
N PRO A 229 -12.97 6.03 -15.39
CA PRO A 229 -12.56 5.05 -14.40
C PRO A 229 -13.75 4.56 -13.56
N ASP A 230 -13.80 3.27 -13.26
CA ASP A 230 -14.67 2.72 -12.22
C ASP A 230 -14.01 2.85 -10.84
N VAL A 231 -12.68 2.66 -10.79
CA VAL A 231 -11.88 2.70 -9.55
C VAL A 231 -10.69 3.63 -9.73
N ILE A 232 -10.48 4.49 -8.74
CA ILE A 232 -9.32 5.38 -8.69
C ILE A 232 -8.54 5.07 -7.41
N PHE A 233 -7.27 4.68 -7.53
CA PHE A 233 -6.37 4.56 -6.39
C PHE A 233 -5.49 5.81 -6.28
N VAL A 234 -5.54 6.45 -5.11
CA VAL A 234 -4.70 7.59 -4.76
C VAL A 234 -3.71 7.13 -3.71
N GLY A 235 -2.44 7.03 -4.09
CA GLY A 235 -1.37 6.50 -3.23
C GLY A 235 -1.32 7.16 -1.86
N GLU A 236 -1.50 8.48 -1.80
CA GLU A 236 -1.58 9.21 -0.54
C GLU A 236 -2.34 10.53 -0.69
N MET A 237 -3.20 10.83 0.27
CA MET A 237 -3.91 12.12 0.38
C MET A 237 -3.24 13.04 1.42
N ARG A 238 -2.29 13.88 0.97
CA ARG A 238 -1.50 14.77 1.84
C ARG A 238 -2.05 16.18 1.96
N ASP A 239 -2.73 16.66 0.93
CA ASP A 239 -3.15 18.04 0.78
C ASP A 239 -4.66 18.17 0.59
N LEU A 240 -5.15 19.37 0.87
CA LEU A 240 -6.57 19.71 0.80
C LEU A 240 -7.17 19.48 -0.60
N GLU A 241 -6.42 19.83 -1.65
CA GLU A 241 -6.93 19.75 -3.03
C GLU A 241 -7.13 18.29 -3.45
N THR A 242 -6.19 17.41 -3.12
CA THR A 242 -6.29 15.97 -3.34
C THR A 242 -7.48 15.38 -2.59
N VAL A 243 -7.65 15.71 -1.29
CA VAL A 243 -8.78 15.21 -0.49
C VAL A 243 -10.12 15.72 -1.04
N ARG A 244 -10.21 16.99 -1.41
CA ARG A 244 -11.42 17.58 -2.02
C ARG A 244 -11.80 16.87 -3.30
N THR A 245 -10.84 16.63 -4.18
CA THR A 245 -11.06 15.97 -5.46
C THR A 245 -11.45 14.49 -5.27
N ALA A 246 -10.86 13.80 -4.31
CA ALA A 246 -11.21 12.41 -3.95
C ALA A 246 -12.65 12.29 -3.43
N ILE A 247 -13.08 13.21 -2.55
CA ILE A 247 -14.47 13.25 -2.05
C ILE A 247 -15.44 13.51 -3.21
N ASN A 248 -15.12 14.44 -4.10
CA ASN A 248 -15.96 14.75 -5.27
C ASN A 248 -16.04 13.53 -6.23
N ALA A 249 -14.94 12.83 -6.47
CA ALA A 249 -14.92 11.62 -7.28
C ALA A 249 -15.85 10.55 -6.71
N ALA A 250 -15.79 10.32 -5.41
CA ALA A 250 -16.65 9.38 -4.71
C ALA A 250 -18.15 9.78 -4.75
N GLU A 251 -18.44 11.08 -4.60
CA GLU A 251 -19.81 11.63 -4.68
C GLU A 251 -20.39 11.46 -6.10
N THR A 252 -19.56 11.57 -7.14
CA THR A 252 -19.98 11.41 -8.54
C THR A 252 -20.03 9.95 -9.00
N GLY A 253 -19.79 8.99 -8.13
CA GLY A 253 -20.08 7.57 -8.39
C GLY A 253 -18.87 6.66 -8.56
N HIS A 254 -17.64 7.18 -8.43
CA HIS A 254 -16.41 6.38 -8.53
C HIS A 254 -16.09 5.68 -7.20
N LEU A 255 -15.45 4.52 -7.25
CA LEU A 255 -14.81 3.93 -6.09
C LEU A 255 -13.40 4.50 -5.93
N VAL A 256 -13.18 5.22 -4.85
CA VAL A 256 -11.86 5.78 -4.50
C VAL A 256 -11.21 4.94 -3.41
N LEU A 257 -10.03 4.42 -3.69
CA LEU A 257 -9.16 3.77 -2.72
C LEU A 257 -8.01 4.72 -2.40
N ALA A 258 -7.74 5.01 -1.14
CA ALA A 258 -6.67 5.96 -0.80
C ALA A 258 -6.01 5.65 0.53
N THR A 259 -4.82 6.27 0.78
CA THR A 259 -4.14 6.16 2.06
C THR A 259 -4.06 7.48 2.80
N LEU A 260 -3.98 7.36 4.13
CA LEU A 260 -3.64 8.42 5.09
C LEU A 260 -2.69 7.87 6.16
N HIS A 261 -1.97 8.75 6.86
CA HIS A 261 -1.04 8.36 7.93
C HIS A 261 -1.66 8.42 9.34
N THR A 262 -2.95 8.45 9.45
CA THR A 262 -3.70 8.44 10.71
C THR A 262 -3.70 7.05 11.36
N LEU A 263 -3.90 7.00 12.67
CA LEU A 263 -3.69 5.79 13.47
C LEU A 263 -4.96 4.94 13.68
N ASP A 264 -6.14 5.56 13.57
CA ASP A 264 -7.45 4.91 13.74
C ASP A 264 -8.56 5.64 12.95
N ALA A 265 -9.76 5.09 12.94
CA ALA A 265 -10.90 5.63 12.20
C ALA A 265 -11.33 7.01 12.70
N LYS A 266 -11.33 7.24 14.02
CA LYS A 266 -11.68 8.54 14.60
C LYS A 266 -10.71 9.63 14.16
N GLU A 267 -9.41 9.38 14.27
CA GLU A 267 -8.37 10.33 13.84
C GLU A 267 -8.48 10.58 12.32
N THR A 268 -8.79 9.55 11.55
CA THR A 268 -8.95 9.65 10.09
C THR A 268 -10.09 10.60 9.72
N ILE A 269 -11.26 10.46 10.33
CA ILE A 269 -12.41 11.33 10.11
C ILE A 269 -12.05 12.77 10.49
N GLY A 270 -11.53 12.96 11.70
CA GLY A 270 -11.10 14.28 12.17
C GLY A 270 -10.06 14.92 11.25
N ARG A 271 -9.08 14.12 10.76
CA ARG A 271 -8.04 14.61 9.84
C ARG A 271 -8.63 15.08 8.52
N VAL A 272 -9.51 14.30 7.90
CA VAL A 272 -10.18 14.66 6.64
C VAL A 272 -10.97 15.96 6.80
N ILE A 273 -11.79 16.10 7.85
CA ILE A 273 -12.62 17.30 8.09
C ILE A 273 -11.74 18.51 8.39
N ASN A 274 -10.72 18.37 9.24
CA ASN A 274 -9.89 19.49 9.69
C ASN A 274 -8.91 20.01 8.61
N MET A 275 -8.74 19.31 7.49
CA MET A 275 -8.01 19.84 6.33
C MET A 275 -8.75 20.98 5.65
N PHE A 276 -10.07 21.11 5.84
CA PHE A 276 -10.89 22.14 5.23
C PHE A 276 -11.02 23.37 6.12
N PRO A 277 -11.21 24.58 5.50
CA PRO A 277 -11.57 25.78 6.23
C PRO A 277 -12.82 25.57 7.10
N LYS A 278 -12.89 26.26 8.25
CA LYS A 278 -13.99 26.08 9.21
C LYS A 278 -15.38 26.24 8.60
N GLU A 279 -15.51 27.14 7.67
CA GLU A 279 -16.77 27.47 6.98
C GLU A 279 -17.26 26.30 6.10
N GLU A 280 -16.34 25.44 5.64
CA GLU A 280 -16.66 24.30 4.78
C GLU A 280 -16.82 22.98 5.57
N GLN A 281 -16.32 22.90 6.81
CA GLN A 281 -16.22 21.64 7.55
C GLN A 281 -17.56 20.93 7.71
N ASN A 282 -18.64 21.65 7.99
CA ASN A 282 -19.97 21.05 8.12
C ASN A 282 -20.44 20.42 6.80
N ARG A 283 -20.24 21.08 5.68
CA ARG A 283 -20.59 20.56 4.36
C ARG A 283 -19.76 19.33 4.02
N VAL A 284 -18.45 19.41 4.27
CA VAL A 284 -17.53 18.28 4.01
C VAL A 284 -17.88 17.09 4.89
N ARG A 285 -18.23 17.30 6.16
CA ARG A 285 -18.68 16.26 7.09
C ARG A 285 -19.92 15.55 6.55
N MET A 286 -20.89 16.29 6.04
CA MET A 286 -22.09 15.72 5.42
C MET A 286 -21.76 14.86 4.20
N THR A 287 -20.93 15.38 3.27
CA THR A 287 -20.52 14.64 2.08
C THR A 287 -19.69 13.43 2.46
N PHE A 288 -18.69 13.59 3.33
CA PHE A 288 -17.82 12.49 3.77
C PHE A 288 -18.61 11.38 4.45
N ALA A 289 -19.55 11.70 5.34
CA ALA A 289 -20.43 10.73 5.97
C ALA A 289 -21.26 9.90 4.96
N SER A 290 -21.58 10.48 3.80
CA SER A 290 -22.32 9.80 2.73
C SER A 290 -21.44 8.90 1.87
N VAL A 291 -20.17 9.25 1.65
CA VAL A 291 -19.28 8.55 0.70
C VAL A 291 -18.24 7.65 1.37
N ALA A 292 -17.94 7.82 2.67
CA ALA A 292 -16.96 7.00 3.39
C ALA A 292 -17.52 5.59 3.64
N GLU A 293 -17.15 4.63 2.80
CA GLU A 293 -17.65 3.25 2.88
C GLU A 293 -16.93 2.42 3.95
N ALA A 294 -15.60 2.58 4.07
CA ALA A 294 -14.81 1.92 5.10
C ALA A 294 -13.52 2.67 5.42
N ILE A 295 -13.05 2.51 6.64
CA ILE A 295 -11.72 2.91 7.09
C ILE A 295 -11.04 1.67 7.69
N ILE A 296 -9.89 1.30 7.13
CA ILE A 296 -9.09 0.14 7.53
C ILE A 296 -7.77 0.68 8.07
N SER A 297 -7.64 0.74 9.39
CA SER A 297 -6.41 1.21 10.03
C SER A 297 -5.50 0.04 10.35
N GLN A 298 -4.18 0.18 10.11
CA GLN A 298 -3.25 -0.94 10.12
C GLN A 298 -2.02 -0.68 10.99
N ARG A 299 -1.54 -1.75 11.65
CA ARG A 299 -0.25 -1.84 12.33
C ARG A 299 0.40 -3.17 12.00
N LEU A 300 1.74 -3.21 11.91
CA LEU A 300 2.47 -4.48 11.81
C LEU A 300 2.85 -4.96 13.21
N VAL A 301 2.53 -6.21 13.50
CA VAL A 301 2.88 -6.92 14.73
C VAL A 301 3.84 -8.07 14.44
N VAL A 302 4.71 -8.39 15.39
CA VAL A 302 5.65 -9.50 15.28
C VAL A 302 4.98 -10.77 15.80
N THR A 303 4.94 -11.81 14.95
CA THR A 303 4.38 -13.12 15.32
C THR A 303 5.35 -13.91 16.20
N THR A 304 4.85 -14.95 16.88
CA THR A 304 5.64 -15.90 17.66
C THR A 304 6.71 -16.62 16.83
N THR A 305 6.56 -16.64 15.50
CA THR A 305 7.54 -17.20 14.54
C THR A 305 8.52 -16.16 14.01
N GLY A 306 8.51 -14.92 14.52
CA GLY A 306 9.37 -13.84 14.07
C GLY A 306 8.95 -13.15 12.76
N LYS A 307 7.87 -13.58 12.12
CA LYS A 307 7.30 -12.94 10.93
C LYS A 307 6.46 -11.72 11.32
N ARG A 308 6.20 -10.84 10.35
CA ARG A 308 5.28 -9.71 10.54
C ARG A 308 3.88 -10.06 10.03
N ARG A 309 2.87 -9.60 10.74
CA ARG A 309 1.46 -9.72 10.35
C ARG A 309 0.74 -8.40 10.58
N VAL A 310 -0.30 -8.14 9.79
CA VAL A 310 -1.11 -6.93 9.91
C VAL A 310 -2.15 -7.13 11.02
N ALA A 311 -2.20 -6.21 11.98
CA ALA A 311 -3.33 -6.00 12.87
C ALA A 311 -4.17 -4.84 12.32
N CYS A 312 -5.51 -5.00 12.29
CA CYS A 312 -6.41 -4.00 11.71
C CYS A 312 -7.49 -3.57 12.71
N GLU A 313 -7.79 -2.27 12.70
CA GLU A 313 -9.11 -1.75 13.04
C GLU A 313 -9.91 -1.57 11.75
N ILE A 314 -11.17 -1.97 11.73
CA ILE A 314 -12.03 -1.90 10.54
C ILE A 314 -13.35 -1.25 10.92
N MET A 315 -13.59 -0.06 10.39
CA MET A 315 -14.85 0.64 10.42
C MET A 315 -15.55 0.49 9.08
N ILE A 316 -16.83 0.13 9.10
CA ILE A 316 -17.67 0.03 7.89
C ILE A 316 -18.86 0.96 8.06
N LYS A 317 -19.19 1.71 7.01
CA LYS A 317 -20.35 2.59 7.02
C LYS A 317 -21.63 1.79 7.26
N ASN A 318 -22.38 2.21 8.26
CA ASN A 318 -23.77 1.88 8.50
C ASN A 318 -24.53 3.14 8.93
N ILE A 319 -25.81 3.06 9.16
CA ILE A 319 -26.63 4.21 9.54
C ILE A 319 -26.08 4.87 10.81
N ARG A 320 -25.72 4.08 11.83
CA ARG A 320 -25.19 4.58 13.10
C ARG A 320 -23.85 5.32 12.92
N ILE A 321 -22.89 4.75 12.19
CA ILE A 321 -21.59 5.39 11.90
C ILE A 321 -21.80 6.67 11.11
N ARG A 322 -22.67 6.64 10.09
CA ARG A 322 -22.99 7.83 9.29
C ARG A 322 -23.53 8.96 10.17
N ASP A 323 -24.51 8.65 11.02
CA ASP A 323 -25.13 9.64 11.90
C ASP A 323 -24.15 10.20 12.93
N MET A 324 -23.25 9.36 13.48
CA MET A 324 -22.15 9.81 14.35
C MET A 324 -21.21 10.79 13.64
N ILE A 325 -20.81 10.52 12.39
CA ILE A 325 -20.01 11.43 11.61
C ILE A 325 -20.75 12.74 11.35
N LEU A 326 -22.04 12.69 10.97
CA LEU A 326 -22.86 13.86 10.70
C LEU A 326 -23.00 14.77 11.94
N GLU A 327 -23.17 14.19 13.12
CA GLU A 327 -23.45 14.88 14.37
C GLU A 327 -22.20 15.23 15.17
N ASP A 328 -20.99 15.07 14.58
CA ASP A 328 -19.69 15.31 15.25
C ASP A 328 -19.48 14.50 16.53
N ARG A 329 -20.02 13.26 16.55
CA ARG A 329 -19.85 12.29 17.63
C ARG A 329 -18.73 11.29 17.36
N ASP A 330 -17.62 11.78 16.80
CA ASP A 330 -16.48 10.95 16.41
C ASP A 330 -15.86 10.18 17.59
N SER A 331 -16.04 10.69 18.82
CA SER A 331 -15.57 10.01 20.05
C SER A 331 -16.27 8.68 20.35
N GLU A 332 -17.48 8.48 19.81
CA GLU A 332 -18.29 7.28 20.04
C GLU A 332 -18.04 6.18 19.00
N ILE A 333 -17.29 6.49 17.93
CA ILE A 333 -17.06 5.59 16.81
C ILE A 333 -16.34 4.30 17.23
N TYR A 334 -15.36 4.39 18.16
CA TYR A 334 -14.68 3.21 18.68
C TYR A 334 -15.66 2.20 19.28
N ASP A 335 -16.59 2.66 20.13
CA ASP A 335 -17.56 1.80 20.80
C ASP A 335 -18.58 1.24 19.78
N ALA A 336 -18.93 2.02 18.76
CA ALA A 336 -19.77 1.56 17.67
C ALA A 336 -19.12 0.45 16.84
N ILE A 337 -17.82 0.57 16.55
CA ILE A 337 -17.01 -0.47 15.87
C ILE A 337 -17.00 -1.74 16.73
N GLU A 338 -16.68 -1.62 18.03
CA GLU A 338 -16.58 -2.75 18.96
C GLU A 338 -17.88 -3.54 19.05
N GLN A 339 -19.03 -2.85 19.16
CA GLN A 339 -20.35 -3.44 19.25
C GLN A 339 -20.86 -4.04 17.93
N SER A 340 -20.33 -3.58 16.80
CA SER A 340 -20.75 -4.00 15.45
C SER A 340 -19.99 -5.22 14.91
N ARG A 341 -19.18 -5.88 15.74
CA ARG A 341 -18.32 -6.99 15.32
C ARG A 341 -19.12 -8.15 14.70
N ASN A 342 -20.17 -8.59 15.36
CA ASN A 342 -20.94 -9.76 14.92
C ASN A 342 -21.87 -9.43 13.73
N THR A 343 -22.39 -8.22 13.65
CA THR A 343 -23.38 -7.82 12.65
C THR A 343 -22.75 -7.36 11.35
N TYR A 344 -21.69 -6.53 11.45
CA TYR A 344 -21.05 -5.91 10.29
C TYR A 344 -19.61 -6.38 10.07
N GLN A 345 -19.11 -7.26 10.95
CA GLN A 345 -17.71 -7.72 10.93
C GLN A 345 -16.69 -6.57 11.09
N MET A 346 -17.10 -5.49 11.73
CA MET A 346 -16.20 -4.45 12.19
C MET A 346 -15.34 -4.99 13.33
N GLN A 347 -14.18 -4.41 13.55
CA GLN A 347 -13.31 -4.77 14.67
C GLN A 347 -12.43 -3.61 15.09
N THR A 348 -12.17 -3.49 16.40
CA THR A 348 -11.16 -2.60 16.94
C THR A 348 -9.77 -3.28 16.91
N PHE A 349 -8.71 -2.50 17.07
CA PHE A 349 -7.36 -3.06 17.23
C PHE A 349 -7.31 -4.05 18.39
N GLU A 350 -7.92 -3.71 19.54
CA GLU A 350 -7.91 -4.54 20.74
C GLU A 350 -8.59 -5.88 20.50
N GLN A 351 -9.69 -5.90 19.76
CA GLN A 351 -10.37 -7.15 19.40
C GLN A 351 -9.50 -8.02 18.50
N HIS A 352 -8.87 -7.44 17.47
CA HIS A 352 -8.01 -8.20 16.57
C HIS A 352 -6.74 -8.70 17.26
N LEU A 353 -6.11 -7.87 18.10
CA LEU A 353 -4.94 -8.26 18.88
C LEU A 353 -5.26 -9.36 19.90
N LEU A 354 -6.45 -9.31 20.53
CA LEU A 354 -6.94 -10.37 21.40
C LEU A 354 -7.12 -11.70 20.66
N ASP A 355 -7.71 -11.67 19.45
CA ASP A 355 -7.86 -12.86 18.61
C ASP A 355 -6.50 -13.45 18.23
N MET A 356 -5.56 -12.61 17.83
CA MET A 356 -4.21 -13.05 17.49
C MET A 356 -3.48 -13.67 18.71
N TYR A 357 -3.66 -13.09 19.88
CA TYR A 357 -3.09 -13.61 21.12
C TYR A 357 -3.71 -14.96 21.51
N THR A 358 -5.03 -15.04 21.56
CA THR A 358 -5.73 -16.26 21.95
C THR A 358 -5.49 -17.42 20.98
N SER A 359 -5.25 -17.11 19.70
CA SER A 359 -4.85 -18.08 18.67
C SER A 359 -3.34 -18.42 18.69
N GLY A 360 -2.55 -17.84 19.60
CA GLY A 360 -1.11 -18.10 19.72
C GLY A 360 -0.26 -17.48 18.61
N ILE A 361 -0.80 -16.55 17.83
CA ILE A 361 -0.10 -15.90 16.72
C ILE A 361 0.90 -14.86 17.21
N ILE A 362 0.55 -14.11 18.25
CA ILE A 362 1.43 -13.10 18.89
C ILE A 362 1.53 -13.35 20.39
N THR A 363 2.60 -12.82 20.98
CA THR A 363 2.75 -12.86 22.44
C THR A 363 1.89 -11.80 23.13
N LYS A 364 1.68 -11.95 24.44
CA LYS A 364 1.00 -10.93 25.25
C LYS A 364 1.70 -9.58 25.21
N GLU A 365 3.04 -9.58 25.28
CA GLU A 365 3.87 -8.39 25.22
C GLU A 365 3.67 -7.63 23.92
N GLU A 366 3.67 -8.35 22.78
CA GLU A 366 3.45 -7.75 21.45
C GLU A 366 2.02 -7.21 21.31
N ALA A 367 1.01 -7.93 21.82
CA ALA A 367 -0.37 -7.47 21.82
C ALA A 367 -0.51 -6.15 22.60
N LEU A 368 0.03 -6.08 23.83
CA LEU A 368 -0.02 -4.89 24.67
C LEU A 368 0.81 -3.71 24.14
N LYS A 369 1.94 -3.98 23.49
CA LYS A 369 2.78 -2.97 22.84
C LYS A 369 2.06 -2.31 21.66
N SER A 370 1.29 -3.09 20.91
CA SER A 370 0.62 -2.66 19.68
C SER A 370 -0.80 -2.12 19.92
N ALA A 371 -1.34 -2.22 21.13
CA ALA A 371 -2.66 -1.75 21.50
C ALA A 371 -2.73 -0.21 21.59
N GLY A 372 -3.84 0.36 21.16
CA GLY A 372 -4.18 1.76 21.40
C GLY A 372 -4.71 1.99 22.82
N ARG A 373 -5.50 1.04 23.34
CA ARG A 373 -6.08 1.04 24.70
C ARG A 373 -5.51 -0.13 25.50
N ARG A 374 -4.24 0.00 25.89
CA ARG A 374 -3.47 -1.07 26.52
C ARG A 374 -4.11 -1.68 27.77
N GLU A 375 -4.65 -0.85 28.67
CA GLU A 375 -5.29 -1.32 29.92
C GLU A 375 -6.55 -2.14 29.62
N ASN A 376 -7.36 -1.68 28.68
CA ASN A 376 -8.55 -2.41 28.24
C ASN A 376 -8.18 -3.79 27.68
N LEU A 377 -7.16 -3.85 26.81
CA LEU A 377 -6.68 -5.11 26.26
C LEU A 377 -6.12 -6.04 27.33
N ASP A 378 -5.36 -5.55 28.32
CA ASP A 378 -4.81 -6.39 29.39
C ASP A 378 -5.90 -7.03 30.25
N ILE A 379 -6.99 -6.29 30.53
CA ILE A 379 -8.18 -6.84 31.22
C ILE A 379 -8.82 -7.95 30.39
N LYS A 380 -9.01 -7.73 29.08
CA LYS A 380 -9.59 -8.72 28.18
C LYS A 380 -8.72 -9.98 28.05
N ILE A 381 -7.40 -9.83 27.96
CA ILE A 381 -6.42 -10.94 27.94
C ILE A 381 -6.54 -11.75 29.25
N LYS A 382 -6.50 -11.10 30.42
CA LYS A 382 -6.65 -11.78 31.73
C LYS A 382 -7.95 -12.57 31.82
N SER A 383 -9.06 -12.00 31.33
CA SER A 383 -10.34 -12.65 31.28
C SER A 383 -10.33 -13.89 30.35
N ALA A 384 -9.74 -13.77 29.17
CA ALA A 384 -9.60 -14.87 28.22
C ALA A 384 -8.72 -16.01 28.76
N ASP A 385 -7.61 -15.68 29.43
CA ASP A 385 -6.72 -16.66 30.05
C ASP A 385 -7.41 -17.41 31.18
N LEU A 386 -8.22 -16.71 32.01
CA LEU A 386 -8.99 -17.33 33.07
C LEU A 386 -10.08 -18.27 32.51
N ALA A 387 -10.77 -17.85 31.44
CA ALA A 387 -11.76 -18.68 30.76
C ALA A 387 -11.13 -19.94 30.17
N LYS A 388 -9.95 -19.82 29.53
CA LYS A 388 -9.19 -20.96 29.01
C LYS A 388 -8.77 -21.94 30.10
N LYS A 389 -8.29 -21.43 31.25
CA LYS A 389 -7.94 -22.28 32.39
C LYS A 389 -9.16 -23.02 32.95
N ARG A 390 -10.32 -22.34 33.08
CA ARG A 390 -11.58 -22.97 33.55
C ARG A 390 -12.04 -24.08 32.60
N ALA A 391 -12.00 -23.83 31.28
CA ALA A 391 -12.36 -24.82 30.27
C ALA A 391 -11.44 -26.06 30.33
N MET A 392 -10.14 -25.84 30.53
CA MET A 392 -9.17 -26.95 30.66
C MET A 392 -9.43 -27.78 31.92
N VAL A 393 -9.73 -27.14 33.05
CA VAL A 393 -10.07 -27.87 34.30
C VAL A 393 -11.34 -28.69 34.11
N ALA A 394 -12.39 -28.09 33.51
CA ALA A 394 -13.63 -28.81 33.25
C ALA A 394 -13.45 -30.03 32.34
N SER A 395 -12.62 -29.92 31.27
CA SER A 395 -12.29 -31.04 30.41
C SER A 395 -11.56 -32.18 31.15
N ILE A 396 -10.60 -31.83 32.03
CA ILE A 396 -9.89 -32.83 32.86
C ILE A 396 -10.84 -33.54 33.82
N GLU A 397 -11.81 -32.81 34.41
CA GLU A 397 -12.79 -33.40 35.31
C GLU A 397 -13.75 -34.33 34.57
N GLU A 398 -14.14 -33.99 33.34
CA GLU A 398 -14.99 -34.82 32.46
C GLU A 398 -14.27 -36.11 32.06
N ASP A 399 -13.00 -36.02 31.62
CA ASP A 399 -12.16 -37.18 31.30
C ASP A 399 -11.94 -38.10 32.52
N ALA A 400 -11.76 -37.50 33.71
CA ALA A 400 -11.63 -38.28 34.94
C ALA A 400 -12.92 -38.97 35.35
N ALA A 401 -14.08 -38.38 35.06
CA ALA A 401 -15.39 -39.01 35.31
C ALA A 401 -15.61 -40.19 34.38
N LEU A 402 -15.32 -40.02 33.08
CA LEU A 402 -15.38 -41.11 32.08
C LEU A 402 -14.47 -42.30 32.44
N LEU A 403 -13.27 -42.04 32.90
CA LEU A 403 -12.33 -43.07 33.35
C LEU A 403 -12.84 -43.87 34.57
N ARG A 404 -13.52 -43.16 35.54
CA ARG A 404 -14.13 -43.85 36.70
C ARG A 404 -15.30 -44.74 36.29
N GLU A 405 -16.14 -44.27 35.37
CA GLU A 405 -17.27 -45.02 34.82
C GLU A 405 -16.76 -46.29 34.11
N PHE A 406 -15.75 -46.17 33.24
CA PHE A 406 -15.13 -47.28 32.56
C PHE A 406 -14.51 -48.28 33.53
N GLN A 407 -13.85 -47.83 34.62
CA GLN A 407 -13.28 -48.69 35.63
C GLN A 407 -14.40 -49.47 36.40
N SER A 408 -15.54 -48.81 36.71
CA SER A 408 -16.67 -49.47 37.37
C SER A 408 -17.28 -50.55 36.47
N ASP A 409 -17.42 -50.33 35.18
CA ASP A 409 -17.92 -51.29 34.21
C ASP A 409 -16.99 -52.51 34.04
N VAL A 410 -15.69 -52.29 34.04
CA VAL A 410 -14.68 -53.37 33.99
C VAL A 410 -14.72 -54.24 35.28
N ILE A 411 -14.98 -53.63 36.42
CA ILE A 411 -15.11 -54.36 37.68
C ILE A 411 -16.43 -55.19 37.66
N ALA A 412 -17.53 -54.59 37.25
CA ALA A 412 -18.82 -55.29 37.15
C ALA A 412 -18.79 -56.50 36.19
N LEU A 413 -18.00 -56.44 35.11
CA LEU A 413 -17.78 -57.55 34.17
C LEU A 413 -16.87 -58.65 34.71
N LYS A 414 -16.05 -58.42 35.74
CA LYS A 414 -15.22 -59.44 36.41
C LYS A 414 -16.00 -60.23 37.44
N ASP A 415 -17.06 -59.65 38.03
CA ASP A 415 -17.89 -60.30 39.03
C ASP A 415 -18.97 -61.24 38.41
N ILE A 416 -19.07 -61.29 37.08
CA ILE A 416 -20.01 -62.16 36.33
C ILE A 416 -19.35 -63.51 35.91
N LYS A 417 -18.09 -63.73 36.25
CA LYS A 417 -17.42 -65.01 36.06
C LYS A 417 -17.27 -65.78 37.37
#